data_52dea6c1e245100f18c7668a85969d01
#
_entry.id   52dea6c1e245100f18c7668a85969d01
#
_cell.length_a   1.000
_cell.length_b   1.000
_cell.length_c   1.000
_cell.angle_alpha   90.00
_cell.angle_beta   90.00
_cell.angle_gamma   90.00
#
_symmetry.space_group_name_H-M   'P 1'
#
loop_
_entity.id
_entity.type
_entity.pdbx_description
1 polymer ?
#
loop_
_entity_poly.entity_id
_entity_poly.type
_entity_poly.pdbx_seq_one_letter_code
_entity_poly.pdbx_strand_id
1 'polypeptide(L)' 'MNEDEINTPKNIFEIGDNLDTLSVDELINYISILENEIIRVNTIKLKKSKALEVAKNYFKRE' A
#
# COMPACT_ATOMS: atom_id res chain seq x y z
N MET A 1 4.04 2.62 25.48
CA MET A 1 3.94 2.31 25.18
C MET A 1 3.88 2.00 24.67
N ASN A 2 4.01 1.83 24.45
CA ASN A 2 4.00 1.43 23.87
C ASN A 2 3.47 0.91 23.62
N GLU A 3 3.32 0.82 23.53
CA GLU A 3 2.87 0.25 23.29
C GLU A 3 2.30 -0.03 22.58
N ASP A 4 2.07 0.22 22.45
CA ASP A 4 1.65 0.06 21.61
C ASP A 4 1.80 -0.53 20.87
N GLU A 5 2.22 -0.89 20.64
CA GLU A 5 2.59 -1.41 19.99
C GLU A 5 2.39 -2.35 19.90
N ILE A 6 2.21 -2.65 20.10
CA ILE A 6 2.11 -3.48 20.19
C ILE A 6 1.13 -4.08 19.77
N ASN A 7 0.52 -4.23 19.78
CA ASN A 7 -0.40 -4.75 19.49
C ASN A 7 -0.88 -4.88 18.31
N THR A 8 -0.79 -4.55 17.66
CA THR A 8 -1.25 -4.53 16.48
C THR A 8 -0.67 -5.41 15.56
N PRO A 9 0.34 -5.85 15.68
CA PRO A 9 1.03 -6.59 14.76
C PRO A 9 0.35 -7.69 14.07
N LYS A 10 -0.64 -8.21 14.60
CA LYS A 10 -1.31 -9.17 13.95
C LYS A 10 -1.86 -8.81 12.67
N ASN A 11 -2.13 -7.60 12.41
CA ASN A 11 -2.71 -7.18 11.19
C ASN A 11 -1.71 -6.72 10.18
N ILE A 12 -0.45 -6.88 10.47
CA ILE A 12 0.57 -6.43 9.57
C ILE A 12 1.21 -7.62 8.91
N PHE A 13 1.14 -7.65 7.61
CA PHE A 13 1.73 -8.74 6.86
C PHE A 13 2.78 -8.15 5.95
N GLU A 14 3.84 -8.87 5.74
CA GLU A 14 4.89 -8.42 4.85
C GLU A 14 4.80 -9.23 3.58
N ILE A 15 5.06 -8.58 2.48
CA ILE A 15 5.05 -9.26 1.22
C ILE A 15 6.16 -10.27 1.24
N GLY A 16 5.82 -11.48 0.87
CA GLY A 16 6.79 -12.54 0.90
C GLY A 16 6.71 -13.43 2.12
N ASP A 17 5.83 -13.09 3.06
CA ASP A 17 5.65 -13.93 4.23
C ASP A 17 5.20 -15.32 3.81
N ASN A 18 5.50 -16.28 4.66
CA ASN A 18 5.09 -17.63 4.41
C ASN A 18 3.60 -17.75 4.64
N LEU A 19 2.85 -17.94 3.59
CA LEU A 19 1.40 -17.97 3.67
C LEU A 19 0.85 -19.33 4.06
N ASP A 20 1.68 -20.34 4.00
CA ASP A 20 1.22 -21.68 4.32
C ASP A 20 0.72 -21.85 5.73
N THR A 21 1.19 -21.00 6.63
CA THR A 21 0.81 -21.12 8.03
C THR A 21 -0.43 -20.31 8.35
N LEU A 22 -1.00 -19.61 7.39
CA LEU A 22 -2.14 -18.78 7.65
C LEU A 22 -3.45 -19.52 7.40
N SER A 23 -4.45 -19.20 8.20
CA SER A 23 -5.76 -19.80 8.00
C SER A 23 -6.41 -19.11 6.82
N VAL A 24 -7.51 -19.66 6.37
CA VAL A 24 -8.26 -19.07 5.27
C VAL A 24 -8.70 -17.66 5.62
N ASP A 25 -9.17 -17.48 6.85
CA ASP A 25 -9.61 -16.15 7.28
C ASP A 25 -8.46 -15.17 7.30
N GLU A 26 -7.31 -15.62 7.69
CA GLU A 26 -6.15 -14.76 7.70
C GLU A 26 -5.72 -14.40 6.29
N LEU A 27 -5.88 -15.34 5.37
CA LEU A 27 -5.55 -15.07 3.98
C LEU A 27 -6.52 -14.06 3.39
N ILE A 28 -7.78 -14.18 3.72
CA ILE A 28 -8.77 -13.24 3.24
C ILE A 28 -8.45 -11.85 3.76
N ASN A 29 -8.06 -11.76 5.01
CA ASN A 29 -7.71 -10.49 5.60
C ASN A 29 -6.47 -9.91 4.91
N TYR A 30 -5.51 -10.77 4.61
CA TYR A 30 -4.30 -10.35 3.94
C TYR A 30 -4.62 -9.78 2.56
N ILE A 31 -5.49 -10.45 1.84
CA ILE A 31 -5.90 -9.97 0.52
C ILE A 31 -6.51 -8.60 0.64
N SER A 32 -7.33 -8.39 1.64
CA SER A 32 -7.98 -7.12 1.84
C SER A 32 -6.95 -6.02 2.09
N ILE A 33 -5.95 -6.33 2.88
CA ILE A 33 -4.88 -5.39 3.17
C ILE A 33 -4.11 -5.05 1.89
N LEU A 34 -3.85 -6.07 1.08
CA LEU A 34 -3.14 -5.85 -0.17
C LEU A 34 -3.96 -5.00 -1.14
N GLU A 35 -5.25 -5.23 -1.19
CA GLU A 35 -6.11 -4.46 -2.06
C GLU A 35 -6.13 -3.01 -1.65
N ASN A 36 -6.21 -2.76 -0.37
CA ASN A 36 -6.20 -1.40 0.13
C ASN A 36 -4.86 -0.73 -0.16
N GLU A 37 -3.80 -1.49 -0.07
CA GLU A 37 -2.49 -0.96 -0.35
C GLU A 37 -2.35 -0.60 -1.82
N ILE A 38 -2.91 -1.41 -2.68
CA ILE A 38 -2.88 -1.12 -4.11
C ILE A 38 -3.59 0.19 -4.39
N ILE A 39 -4.72 0.40 -3.76
CA ILE A 39 -5.47 1.63 -3.94
C ILE A 39 -4.65 2.82 -3.46
N ARG A 40 -4.02 2.68 -2.32
CA ARG A 40 -3.23 3.76 -1.75
C ARG A 40 -2.07 4.12 -2.66
N VAL A 41 -1.37 3.12 -3.15
CA VAL A 41 -0.22 3.33 -4.00
C VAL A 41 -0.65 3.95 -5.32
N ASN A 42 -1.76 3.47 -5.86
CA ASN A 42 -2.26 4.01 -7.11
C ASN A 42 -2.64 5.48 -6.97
N THR A 43 -3.22 5.84 -5.84
CA THR A 43 -3.61 7.21 -5.60
C THR A 43 -2.38 8.12 -5.61
N ILE A 44 -1.33 7.67 -4.95
CA ILE A 44 -0.09 8.44 -4.91
C ILE A 44 0.55 8.51 -6.29
N LYS A 45 0.50 7.39 -6.99
CA LYS A 45 1.07 7.34 -8.32
C LYS A 45 0.36 8.34 -9.24
N LEU A 46 -0.94 8.39 -9.17
CA LEU A 46 -1.70 9.29 -10.00
C LEU A 46 -1.38 10.74 -9.70
N LYS A 47 -1.24 11.06 -8.45
CA LYS A 47 -0.90 12.40 -8.05
C LYS A 47 0.44 12.81 -8.61
N LYS A 48 1.41 11.93 -8.50
CA LYS A 48 2.74 12.23 -8.98
C LYS A 48 2.77 12.30 -10.50
N SER A 49 2.02 11.45 -11.16
CA SER A 49 1.97 11.46 -12.61
C SER A 49 1.38 12.75 -13.12
N LYS A 50 0.34 13.21 -12.44
CA LYS A 50 -0.28 14.42 -12.84
C LYS A 50 0.64 15.59 -12.65
N ALA A 51 1.32 15.63 -11.54
CA ALA A 51 2.25 16.70 -11.26
C ALA A 51 3.38 16.69 -12.28
N LEU A 52 3.83 15.53 -12.67
CA LEU A 52 4.89 15.40 -13.62
C LEU A 52 4.44 15.91 -14.99
N GLU A 53 3.22 15.57 -15.34
CA GLU A 53 2.69 16.01 -16.60
C GLU A 53 2.55 17.50 -16.67
N VAL A 54 2.09 18.10 -15.62
CA VAL A 54 1.97 19.53 -15.56
C VAL A 54 3.35 20.18 -15.69
N ALA A 55 4.32 19.63 -15.01
CA ALA A 55 5.68 20.16 -15.07
C ALA A 55 6.24 20.05 -16.48
N LYS A 56 5.97 18.93 -17.13
CA LYS A 56 6.43 18.73 -18.46
C LYS A 56 5.82 19.71 -19.41
N ASN A 57 4.56 19.95 -19.30
CA ASN A 57 3.89 20.88 -20.16
C ASN A 57 4.44 22.27 -19.96
N TYR A 58 4.79 22.56 -18.74
CA TYR A 58 5.32 23.85 -18.42
C TYR A 58 6.66 24.06 -19.10
N PHE A 59 7.50 23.10 -19.07
CA PHE A 59 8.80 23.18 -19.66
C PHE A 59 8.75 23.09 -21.15
N LYS A 60 7.79 22.44 -21.68
CA LYS A 60 7.65 22.26 -23.04
C LYS A 60 7.24 23.44 -23.80
N ARG A 61 6.61 24.39 -23.25
CA ARG A 61 6.11 25.43 -23.93
C ARG A 61 7.20 26.13 -24.50
N GLU A 62 7.36 26.53 -25.25
CA GLU A 62 8.41 27.12 -25.77
C GLU A 62 8.25 28.09 -26.29
#